data_1938c038fe1bb99738dbffe9b3dc9056
#
_entry.id   1938c038fe1bb99738dbffe9b3dc9056
#
_cell.length_a   1.000
_cell.length_b   1.000
_cell.length_c   1.000
_cell.angle_alpha   90.00
_cell.angle_beta   90.00
_cell.angle_gamma   90.00
#
_symmetry.space_group_name_H-M   'P 1'
#
loop_
_entity.id
_entity.type
_entity.pdbx_description
1 polymer ?
#
loop_
_entity_poly.entity_id
_entity_poly.type
_entity_poly.pdbx_seq_one_letter_code
_entity_poly.pdbx_strand_id
1 'polypeptide(L)'
;ALVATEYHGLTVEHMTQLHARARTTGVYLRVVKNTLARRALAETDFACTQEHLVGPLVLAFSMEDPGAAARLWRDFLKENDKLDKKMIKFLSVSGEVLPGSELERLAKLPTKDEALALLMACMRAPLDKFARTLNEIPGKLVRTIEAIRQSKAA
;
A
#
# COMPACT_ATOMS: atom_id res chain seq x y z
N ALA A 1 0.12 -3.17 -10.83
CA ALA A 1 1.42 -3.37 -10.15
C ALA A 1 1.74 -4.86 -10.04
N LEU A 2 3.03 -5.17 -9.97
CA LEU A 2 3.57 -6.51 -9.82
C LEU A 2 4.43 -6.58 -8.56
N VAL A 3 4.20 -7.60 -7.73
CA VAL A 3 5.05 -7.92 -6.57
C VAL A 3 5.61 -9.31 -6.76
N ALA A 4 6.93 -9.44 -6.75
CA ALA A 4 7.64 -10.71 -6.83
C ALA A 4 8.24 -11.08 -5.48
N THR A 5 7.87 -12.26 -4.99
CA THR A 5 8.25 -12.74 -3.67
C THR A 5 8.81 -14.15 -3.77
N GLU A 6 9.85 -14.46 -3.01
CA GLU A 6 10.32 -15.83 -2.87
C GLU A 6 9.35 -16.63 -1.99
N TYR A 7 9.01 -17.85 -2.42
CA TYR A 7 8.19 -18.75 -1.61
C TYR A 7 9.01 -19.79 -0.84
N HIS A 8 10.33 -19.67 -0.87
CA HIS A 8 11.19 -20.58 -0.14
C HIS A 8 11.01 -20.38 1.38
N GLY A 9 10.65 -21.44 2.10
CA GLY A 9 10.36 -21.39 3.54
C GLY A 9 8.88 -21.14 3.89
N LEU A 10 7.99 -20.94 2.92
CA LEU A 10 6.56 -20.88 3.18
C LEU A 10 5.98 -22.31 3.31
N THR A 11 5.15 -22.52 4.33
CA THR A 11 4.39 -23.77 4.47
C THR A 11 3.19 -23.78 3.53
N VAL A 12 2.63 -24.98 3.30
CA VAL A 12 1.40 -25.14 2.48
C VAL A 12 0.23 -24.35 3.09
N GLU A 13 0.15 -24.31 4.41
CA GLU A 13 -0.86 -23.49 5.12
C GLU A 13 -0.74 -22.02 4.79
N HIS A 14 0.47 -21.47 4.86
CA HIS A 14 0.74 -20.07 4.51
C HIS A 14 0.34 -19.75 3.09
N MET A 15 0.67 -20.63 2.14
CA MET A 15 0.28 -20.45 0.73
C MET A 15 -1.24 -20.50 0.55
N THR A 16 -1.93 -21.41 1.23
CA THR A 16 -3.40 -21.51 1.16
C THR A 16 -4.08 -20.25 1.69
N GLN A 17 -3.62 -19.74 2.84
CA GLN A 17 -4.12 -18.50 3.43
C GLN A 17 -3.87 -17.31 2.51
N LEU A 18 -2.67 -17.24 1.91
CA LEU A 18 -2.28 -16.18 0.99
C LEU A 18 -3.16 -16.18 -0.26
N HIS A 19 -3.43 -17.35 -0.84
CA HIS A 19 -4.35 -17.50 -1.97
C HIS A 19 -5.79 -17.14 -1.61
N ALA A 20 -6.26 -17.50 -0.42
CA ALA A 20 -7.61 -17.15 0.04
C ALA A 20 -7.75 -15.63 0.16
N ARG A 21 -6.78 -14.94 0.77
CA ARG A 21 -6.77 -13.48 0.90
C ARG A 21 -6.60 -12.77 -0.45
N ALA A 22 -5.75 -13.28 -1.32
CA ALA A 22 -5.57 -12.72 -2.66
C ALA A 22 -6.89 -12.69 -3.45
N ARG A 23 -7.71 -13.72 -3.32
CA ARG A 23 -9.05 -13.77 -3.94
C ARG A 23 -10.00 -12.72 -3.38
N THR A 24 -9.97 -12.45 -2.08
CA THR A 24 -10.84 -11.44 -1.46
C THR A 24 -10.40 -10.01 -1.77
N THR A 25 -9.10 -9.78 -2.00
CA THR A 25 -8.54 -8.47 -2.32
C THR A 25 -8.40 -8.19 -3.82
N GLY A 26 -8.86 -9.10 -4.68
CA GLY A 26 -8.75 -8.95 -6.14
C GLY A 26 -7.33 -9.02 -6.69
N VAL A 27 -6.39 -9.61 -5.91
CA VAL A 27 -5.00 -9.80 -6.33
C VAL A 27 -4.84 -11.15 -6.99
N TYR A 28 -4.29 -11.17 -8.20
CA TYR A 28 -3.99 -12.40 -8.90
C TYR A 28 -2.62 -12.93 -8.47
N LEU A 29 -2.61 -14.01 -7.70
CA LEU A 29 -1.40 -14.63 -7.15
C LEU A 29 -1.12 -15.95 -7.86
N ARG A 30 0.09 -16.11 -8.41
CA ARG A 30 0.47 -17.37 -9.09
C ARG A 30 1.97 -17.63 -9.03
N VAL A 31 2.31 -18.91 -8.91
CA VAL A 31 3.65 -19.43 -9.13
C VAL A 31 3.79 -19.79 -10.61
N VAL A 32 4.74 -19.21 -11.30
CA VAL A 32 4.97 -19.42 -12.75
C VAL A 32 6.45 -19.70 -12.98
N LYS A 33 6.75 -20.50 -14.00
CA LYS A 33 8.14 -20.71 -14.44
C LYS A 33 8.71 -19.40 -14.96
N ASN A 34 9.90 -19.02 -14.48
CA ASN A 34 10.55 -17.74 -14.84
C ASN A 34 10.72 -17.56 -16.35
N THR A 35 11.01 -18.64 -17.08
CA THR A 35 11.14 -18.58 -18.56
C THR A 35 9.84 -18.21 -19.26
N LEU A 36 8.70 -18.68 -18.77
CA LEU A 36 7.40 -18.32 -19.29
C LEU A 36 7.01 -16.90 -18.89
N ALA A 37 7.28 -16.53 -17.64
CA ALA A 37 7.04 -15.17 -17.14
C ALA A 37 7.85 -14.15 -17.97
N ARG A 38 9.13 -14.39 -18.23
CA ARG A 38 9.96 -13.50 -19.08
C ARG A 38 9.37 -13.30 -20.47
N ARG A 39 8.90 -14.36 -21.11
CA ARG A 39 8.29 -14.27 -22.46
C ARG A 39 6.98 -13.49 -22.42
N ALA A 40 6.15 -13.73 -21.42
CA ALA A 40 4.86 -13.02 -21.28
C ALA A 40 5.05 -11.53 -20.95
N LEU A 41 6.07 -11.16 -20.19
CA LEU A 41 6.34 -9.79 -19.78
C LEU A 41 7.13 -8.98 -20.84
N ALA A 42 7.72 -9.64 -21.85
CA ALA A 42 8.53 -8.99 -22.87
C ALA A 42 7.76 -7.92 -23.68
N GLU A 43 6.45 -8.15 -23.88
CA GLU A 43 5.60 -7.29 -24.70
C GLU A 43 4.72 -6.36 -23.83
N THR A 44 5.03 -6.24 -22.53
CA THR A 44 4.25 -5.42 -21.60
C THR A 44 5.11 -4.36 -20.93
N ASP A 45 4.46 -3.41 -20.25
CA ASP A 45 5.13 -2.35 -19.47
C ASP A 45 6.07 -2.89 -18.38
N PHE A 46 5.94 -4.20 -18.05
CA PHE A 46 6.78 -4.87 -17.07
C PHE A 46 8.06 -5.51 -17.66
N ALA A 47 8.44 -5.19 -18.88
CA ALA A 47 9.65 -5.71 -19.52
C ALA A 47 10.92 -5.45 -18.69
N CYS A 48 10.97 -4.35 -17.94
CA CYS A 48 12.07 -4.01 -17.02
C CYS A 48 12.31 -5.06 -15.92
N THR A 49 11.30 -5.90 -15.59
CA THR A 49 11.43 -6.92 -14.54
C THR A 49 12.10 -8.21 -14.98
N GLN A 50 12.36 -8.40 -16.28
CA GLN A 50 12.88 -9.66 -16.83
C GLN A 50 14.21 -10.08 -16.23
N GLU A 51 15.10 -9.13 -15.96
CA GLU A 51 16.43 -9.37 -15.40
C GLU A 51 16.36 -9.84 -13.94
N HIS A 52 15.33 -9.40 -13.23
CA HIS A 52 15.14 -9.69 -11.81
C HIS A 52 14.38 -11.01 -11.52
N LEU A 53 13.85 -11.68 -12.56
CA LEU A 53 13.15 -12.95 -12.44
C LEU A 53 14.12 -14.12 -12.23
N VAL A 54 14.70 -14.22 -11.04
CA VAL A 54 15.67 -15.26 -10.67
C VAL A 54 15.23 -15.93 -9.37
N GLY A 55 15.24 -17.26 -9.35
CA GLY A 55 14.88 -18.07 -8.17
C GLY A 55 13.41 -18.52 -8.13
N PRO A 56 12.98 -19.12 -7.02
CA PRO A 56 11.61 -19.59 -6.83
C PRO A 56 10.70 -18.40 -6.48
N LEU A 57 9.94 -17.90 -7.46
CA LEU A 57 9.12 -16.69 -7.30
C LEU A 57 7.62 -16.98 -7.35
N VAL A 58 6.91 -16.31 -6.48
CA VAL A 58 5.46 -16.10 -6.57
C VAL A 58 5.23 -14.69 -7.11
N LEU A 59 4.41 -14.58 -8.13
CA LEU A 59 4.04 -13.31 -8.73
C LEU A 59 2.63 -12.94 -8.29
N ALA A 60 2.49 -11.74 -7.72
CA ALA A 60 1.22 -11.14 -7.34
C ALA A 60 0.95 -9.94 -8.25
N PHE A 61 -0.10 -10.02 -9.05
CA PHE A 61 -0.56 -8.96 -9.94
C PHE A 61 -1.76 -8.25 -9.32
N SER A 62 -1.69 -6.94 -9.25
CA SER A 62 -2.81 -6.08 -8.90
C SER A 62 -3.29 -5.37 -10.14
N MET A 63 -4.56 -5.57 -10.50
CA MET A 63 -5.16 -5.03 -11.72
C MET A 63 -5.75 -3.64 -11.52
N GLU A 64 -6.52 -3.46 -10.45
CA GLU A 64 -7.25 -2.21 -10.19
C GLU A 64 -6.45 -1.26 -9.30
N ASP A 65 -5.92 -1.77 -8.21
CA ASP A 65 -5.30 -1.02 -7.13
C ASP A 65 -3.80 -1.31 -7.06
N PRO A 66 -2.91 -0.37 -7.40
CA PRO A 66 -1.47 -0.63 -7.38
C PRO A 66 -0.94 -1.02 -5.99
N GLY A 67 -1.59 -0.57 -4.92
CA GLY A 67 -1.22 -0.87 -3.54
C GLY A 67 -1.77 -2.20 -3.00
N ALA A 68 -2.77 -2.83 -3.66
CA ALA A 68 -3.46 -3.99 -3.11
C ALA A 68 -2.53 -5.19 -2.88
N ALA A 69 -1.66 -5.49 -3.85
CA ALA A 69 -0.68 -6.58 -3.71
C ALA A 69 0.32 -6.29 -2.57
N ALA A 70 0.78 -5.06 -2.43
CA ALA A 70 1.70 -4.66 -1.37
C ALA A 70 1.05 -4.72 0.02
N ARG A 71 -0.23 -4.31 0.14
CA ARG A 71 -1.00 -4.41 1.39
C ARG A 71 -1.19 -5.87 1.81
N LEU A 72 -1.53 -6.75 0.87
CA LEU A 72 -1.68 -8.19 1.11
C LEU A 72 -0.40 -8.79 1.69
N TRP A 73 0.75 -8.52 1.09
CA TRP A 73 2.03 -9.01 1.58
C TRP A 73 2.44 -8.38 2.91
N ARG A 74 2.23 -7.08 3.10
CA ARG A 74 2.49 -6.39 4.37
C ARG A 74 1.70 -7.01 5.52
N ASP A 75 0.40 -7.24 5.32
CA ASP A 75 -0.49 -7.74 6.36
C ASP A 75 -0.19 -9.22 6.66
N PHE A 76 0.15 -10.00 5.63
CA PHE A 76 0.63 -11.36 5.80
C PHE A 76 1.94 -11.46 6.58
N LEU A 77 2.91 -10.58 6.29
CA LEU A 77 4.19 -10.53 7.02
C LEU A 77 4.03 -10.06 8.47
N LYS A 78 3.06 -9.19 8.76
CA LYS A 78 2.76 -8.77 10.14
C LYS A 78 2.19 -9.88 11.01
N GLU A 79 1.40 -10.78 10.43
CA GLU A 79 0.83 -11.91 11.16
C GLU A 79 1.84 -13.03 11.36
N ASN A 80 2.85 -13.09 10.51
CA ASN A 80 3.87 -14.13 10.52
C ASN A 80 5.26 -13.52 10.78
N ASP A 81 5.51 -13.06 12.01
CA ASP A 81 6.79 -12.43 12.41
C ASP A 81 8.03 -13.32 12.19
N LYS A 82 7.83 -14.63 11.98
CA LYS A 82 8.91 -15.59 11.69
C LYS A 82 9.40 -15.54 10.24
N LEU A 83 8.66 -14.84 9.35
CA LEU A 83 9.00 -14.73 7.94
C LEU A 83 9.86 -13.48 7.72
N ASP A 84 10.98 -13.65 7.05
CA ASP A 84 11.88 -12.54 6.75
C ASP A 84 11.27 -11.56 5.76
N LYS A 85 11.32 -10.28 6.06
CA LYS A 85 10.96 -9.21 5.12
C LYS A 85 11.77 -9.25 3.81
N LYS A 86 12.89 -9.97 3.82
CA LYS A 86 13.77 -10.19 2.65
C LYS A 86 13.17 -11.13 1.59
N MET A 87 12.04 -11.79 1.88
CA MET A 87 11.35 -12.63 0.89
C MET A 87 10.86 -11.85 -0.32
N ILE A 88 10.62 -10.53 -0.17
CA ILE A 88 10.21 -9.68 -1.27
C ILE A 88 11.44 -9.28 -2.06
N LYS A 89 11.57 -9.80 -3.28
CA LYS A 89 12.70 -9.54 -4.17
C LYS A 89 12.61 -8.16 -4.79
N PHE A 90 11.53 -7.92 -5.49
CA PHE A 90 11.30 -6.66 -6.17
C PHE A 90 9.81 -6.37 -6.32
N LEU A 91 9.53 -5.12 -6.55
CA LEU A 91 8.21 -4.57 -6.85
C LEU A 91 8.29 -3.88 -8.20
N SER A 92 7.24 -3.91 -8.99
CA SER A 92 7.17 -3.12 -10.21
C SER A 92 5.84 -2.38 -10.31
N VAL A 93 5.93 -1.09 -10.58
CA VAL A 93 4.78 -0.22 -10.73
C VAL A 93 5.00 0.64 -11.97
N SER A 94 4.08 0.57 -12.92
CA SER A 94 4.09 1.42 -14.14
C SER A 94 5.44 1.43 -14.90
N GLY A 95 6.13 0.28 -14.94
CA GLY A 95 7.39 0.15 -15.67
C GLY A 95 8.66 0.44 -14.88
N GLU A 96 8.56 0.85 -13.61
CA GLU A 96 9.70 1.02 -12.73
C GLU A 96 9.87 -0.18 -11.79
N VAL A 97 11.11 -0.61 -11.61
CA VAL A 97 11.46 -1.68 -10.66
C VAL A 97 11.96 -1.05 -9.37
N LEU A 98 11.30 -1.38 -8.28
CA LEU A 98 11.62 -0.93 -6.93
C LEU A 98 12.14 -2.10 -6.09
N PRO A 99 13.10 -1.87 -5.18
CA PRO A 99 13.56 -2.90 -4.27
C PRO A 99 12.46 -3.29 -3.27
N GLY A 100 12.51 -4.51 -2.76
CA GLY A 100 11.54 -5.02 -1.79
C GLY A 100 11.41 -4.19 -0.49
N SER A 101 12.42 -3.38 -0.15
CA SER A 101 12.40 -2.46 1.00
C SER A 101 11.31 -1.38 0.88
N GLU A 102 10.89 -1.04 -0.33
CA GLU A 102 9.86 -0.02 -0.58
C GLU A 102 8.41 -0.55 -0.51
N LEU A 103 8.24 -1.80 -0.10
CA LEU A 103 6.90 -2.38 0.08
C LEU A 103 5.99 -1.50 0.95
N GLU A 104 6.52 -0.95 2.03
CA GLU A 104 5.73 -0.11 2.95
C GLU A 104 5.25 1.19 2.29
N ARG A 105 6.04 1.76 1.38
CA ARG A 105 5.63 2.94 0.60
C ARG A 105 4.50 2.59 -0.35
N LEU A 106 4.64 1.47 -1.06
CA LEU A 106 3.62 0.99 -1.99
C LEU A 106 2.31 0.61 -1.26
N ALA A 107 2.42 -0.02 -0.10
CA ALA A 107 1.25 -0.37 0.71
C ALA A 107 0.47 0.83 1.28
N LYS A 108 1.13 2.00 1.40
CA LYS A 108 0.51 3.26 1.84
C LYS A 108 -0.17 4.03 0.70
N LEU A 109 0.00 3.61 -0.54
CA LEU A 109 -0.67 4.28 -1.66
C LEU A 109 -2.19 4.18 -1.50
N PRO A 110 -2.90 5.31 -1.63
CA PRO A 110 -4.35 5.31 -1.61
C PRO A 110 -4.92 4.65 -2.88
N THR A 111 -6.15 4.20 -2.79
CA THR A 111 -6.91 3.77 -3.97
C THR A 111 -7.17 4.96 -4.90
N LYS A 112 -7.59 4.69 -6.14
CA LYS A 112 -7.89 5.75 -7.10
C LYS A 112 -8.93 6.74 -6.55
N ASP A 113 -9.99 6.23 -5.95
CA ASP A 113 -11.08 7.06 -5.41
C ASP A 113 -10.62 7.85 -4.18
N GLU A 114 -9.83 7.23 -3.30
CA GLU A 114 -9.21 7.92 -2.16
C GLU A 114 -8.23 9.00 -2.61
N ALA A 115 -7.44 8.74 -3.65
CA ALA A 115 -6.51 9.74 -4.21
C ALA A 115 -7.26 10.95 -4.78
N LEU A 116 -8.37 10.70 -5.49
CA LEU A 116 -9.24 11.77 -6.01
C LEU A 116 -9.90 12.55 -4.86
N ALA A 117 -10.37 11.86 -3.82
CA ALA A 117 -10.94 12.50 -2.65
C ALA A 117 -9.90 13.38 -1.91
N LEU A 118 -8.67 12.89 -1.76
CA LEU A 118 -7.57 13.65 -1.19
C LEU A 118 -7.22 14.89 -2.03
N LEU A 119 -7.20 14.74 -3.36
CA LEU A 119 -6.98 15.88 -4.25
C LEU A 119 -8.06 16.95 -4.05
N MET A 120 -9.34 16.56 -4.07
CA MET A 120 -10.46 17.48 -3.85
C MET A 120 -10.40 18.13 -2.46
N ALA A 121 -10.06 17.36 -1.43
CA ALA A 121 -9.87 17.88 -0.08
C ALA A 121 -8.72 18.90 -0.02
N CYS A 122 -7.61 18.64 -0.70
CA CYS A 122 -6.47 19.56 -0.77
C CYS A 122 -6.82 20.87 -1.48
N MET A 123 -7.60 20.81 -2.56
CA MET A 123 -8.09 22.00 -3.27
C MET A 123 -9.07 22.83 -2.41
N ARG A 124 -9.90 22.18 -1.59
CA ARG A 124 -10.85 22.81 -0.69
C ARG A 124 -10.19 23.34 0.59
N ALA A 125 -9.08 22.76 1.03
CA ALA A 125 -8.42 23.06 2.30
C ALA A 125 -8.17 24.57 2.56
N PRO A 126 -7.77 25.41 1.58
CA PRO A 126 -7.59 26.84 1.80
C PRO A 126 -8.89 27.55 2.23
N LEU A 127 -10.01 27.19 1.60
CA LEU A 127 -11.31 27.76 1.92
C LEU A 127 -11.79 27.33 3.30
N ASP A 128 -11.67 26.05 3.61
CA ASP A 128 -12.00 25.50 4.93
C ASP A 128 -11.14 26.13 6.04
N LYS A 129 -9.85 26.33 5.76
CA LYS A 129 -8.93 26.98 6.70
C LYS A 129 -9.31 28.46 6.94
N PHE A 130 -9.67 29.16 5.89
CA PHE A 130 -10.13 30.56 5.99
C PHE A 130 -11.44 30.65 6.80
N ALA A 131 -12.42 29.81 6.50
CA ALA A 131 -13.67 29.77 7.24
C ALA A 131 -13.45 29.44 8.75
N ARG A 132 -12.56 28.50 9.04
CA ARG A 132 -12.19 28.16 10.44
C ARG A 132 -11.53 29.32 11.16
N THR A 133 -10.61 30.05 10.52
CA THR A 133 -9.95 31.21 11.14
C THR A 133 -10.95 32.30 11.50
N LEU A 134 -11.93 32.57 10.64
CA LEU A 134 -13.00 33.53 10.95
C LEU A 134 -13.86 33.07 12.14
N ASN A 135 -14.19 31.79 12.19
CA ASN A 135 -15.02 31.20 13.23
C ASN A 135 -14.26 31.00 14.56
N GLU A 136 -12.93 31.06 14.54
CA GLU A 136 -12.12 30.85 15.73
C GLU A 136 -12.08 32.07 16.65
N ILE A 137 -12.33 33.31 16.12
CA ILE A 137 -12.35 34.54 16.89
C ILE A 137 -13.39 34.49 18.03
N PRO A 138 -14.71 34.21 17.76
CA PRO A 138 -15.69 34.07 18.83
C PRO A 138 -15.42 32.85 19.71
N GLY A 139 -14.91 31.74 19.11
CA GLY A 139 -14.57 30.53 19.86
C GLY A 139 -13.44 30.74 20.89
N LYS A 140 -12.42 31.53 20.55
CA LYS A 140 -11.34 31.92 21.48
C LYS A 140 -11.88 32.76 22.65
N LEU A 141 -12.78 33.66 22.36
CA LEU A 141 -13.40 34.50 23.39
C LEU A 141 -14.19 33.68 24.42
N VAL A 142 -14.99 32.75 23.96
CA VAL A 142 -15.74 31.82 24.85
C VAL A 142 -14.78 30.98 25.68
N ARG A 143 -13.74 30.41 25.08
CA ARG A 143 -12.74 29.60 25.80
C ARG A 143 -11.97 30.41 26.86
N THR A 144 -11.64 31.67 26.58
CA THR A 144 -10.97 32.52 27.59
C THR A 144 -11.90 32.88 28.77
N ILE A 145 -13.18 33.14 28.52
CA ILE A 145 -14.17 33.35 29.57
C ILE A 145 -14.34 32.11 30.44
N GLU A 146 -14.42 30.93 29.80
CA GLU A 146 -14.52 29.65 30.51
C GLU A 146 -13.26 29.38 31.37
N ALA A 147 -12.07 29.64 30.84
CA ALA A 147 -10.81 29.51 31.59
C ALA A 147 -10.77 30.44 32.83
N ILE A 148 -11.26 31.69 32.69
CA ILE A 148 -11.38 32.64 33.82
C ILE A 148 -12.40 32.13 34.86
N ARG A 149 -13.51 31.58 34.40
CA ARG A 149 -14.51 30.96 35.30
C ARG A 149 -13.91 29.80 36.10
N GLN A 150 -13.18 28.90 35.43
CA GLN A 150 -12.53 27.76 36.09
C GLN A 150 -11.46 28.22 37.10
N SER A 151 -10.66 29.24 36.76
CA SER A 151 -9.65 29.77 37.66
C SER A 151 -10.23 30.49 38.89
N LYS A 152 -11.48 30.99 38.82
CA LYS A 152 -12.17 31.57 39.95
C LYS A 152 -12.95 30.56 40.81
N ALA A 153 -13.21 29.38 40.29
CA ALA A 153 -13.92 28.29 40.96
C ALA A 153 -12.97 27.31 41.69
N ALA A 154 -11.65 27.41 41.42
CA ALA A 154 -10.58 26.75 42.14
C ALA A 154 -10.00 27.68 43.21
#